data_bdf630d847ad676774e5490280927678
#
_entry.id   bdf630d847ad676774e5490280927678
#
_cell.length_a   1.000
_cell.length_b   1.000
_cell.length_c   1.000
_cell.angle_alpha   90.00
_cell.angle_beta   90.00
_cell.angle_gamma   90.00
#
_symmetry.space_group_name_H-M   'P 1'
#
loop_
_entity.id
_entity.type
_entity.pdbx_description
1 polymer ?
#
loop_
_entity_poly.entity_id
_entity_poly.type
_entity_poly.pdbx_seq_one_letter_code
_entity_poly.pdbx_strand_id
1 'polypeptide(L)'
;MQKFGLLEKTGIDLPGEAGSIFLAENKAGPVELATISFGQRFEITPIQLVTAVSSIANGGNLVQPRVVKAIVDSETGEKTEIETKIKSQTISKETSEKVLSMMESVVAEGTGKNAKVAGYRIGGKTGTSEDGVNTNKYVTSFLGVAPIEDPQVVLLVTLYNPTGEGGHQGGGVAAPVGGQVFSEILPYLEVSQGNQDEVEQVEQVQAPNVEGMSIKEAEKIVKEVGLEISLQNESEELDKENTIVTSQSPREGVSVNKGSKIFVQY
;
A
#
# COMPACT_ATOMS: atom_id res chain seq x y z
N MET A 1 5.74 -0.22 13.88
CA MET A 1 5.84 -1.69 13.85
C MET A 1 4.76 -2.35 14.72
N GLN A 2 4.72 -2.07 16.04
CA GLN A 2 3.78 -2.70 16.97
C GLN A 2 2.31 -2.53 16.56
N LYS A 3 1.85 -1.32 16.24
CA LYS A 3 0.46 -1.08 15.81
C LYS A 3 0.03 -1.90 14.58
N PHE A 4 0.97 -2.26 13.71
CA PHE A 4 0.72 -3.08 12.52
C PHE A 4 0.87 -4.58 12.78
N GLY A 5 1.02 -5.01 14.05
CA GLY A 5 1.14 -6.41 14.44
C GLY A 5 2.43 -7.10 13.98
N LEU A 6 3.47 -6.35 13.57
CA LEU A 6 4.70 -6.93 13.02
C LEU A 6 5.62 -7.54 14.09
N LEU A 7 5.40 -7.25 15.38
CA LEU A 7 6.22 -7.77 16.49
C LEU A 7 5.63 -9.04 17.12
N GLU A 8 4.51 -9.53 16.64
CA GLU A 8 3.80 -10.71 17.17
C GLU A 8 3.29 -11.58 16.02
N LYS A 9 2.92 -12.81 16.33
CA LYS A 9 2.24 -13.71 15.38
C LYS A 9 0.88 -13.14 15.01
N THR A 10 0.46 -13.36 13.76
CA THR A 10 -0.85 -12.87 13.29
C THR A 10 -2.00 -13.61 13.96
N GLY A 11 -1.77 -14.86 14.37
CA GLY A 11 -2.78 -15.75 14.91
C GLY A 11 -3.68 -16.37 13.84
N ILE A 12 -3.14 -16.53 12.61
CA ILE A 12 -3.83 -17.27 11.55
C ILE A 12 -4.17 -18.70 12.03
N ASP A 13 -5.29 -19.21 11.60
CA ASP A 13 -5.81 -20.55 11.96
C ASP A 13 -5.09 -21.72 11.23
N LEU A 14 -3.80 -21.53 10.94
CA LEU A 14 -2.92 -22.53 10.36
C LEU A 14 -1.78 -22.89 11.34
N PRO A 15 -1.32 -24.14 11.36
CA PRO A 15 -0.20 -24.54 12.18
C PRO A 15 1.14 -24.03 11.62
N GLY A 16 2.14 -23.87 12.49
CA GLY A 16 3.51 -23.59 12.07
C GLY A 16 3.82 -22.12 11.81
N GLU A 17 2.98 -21.17 12.24
CA GLU A 17 3.26 -19.75 12.10
C GLU A 17 4.57 -19.35 12.79
N ALA A 18 5.53 -18.82 12.02
CA ALA A 18 6.79 -18.31 12.56
C ALA A 18 6.61 -16.90 13.14
N GLY A 19 7.58 -16.46 13.94
CA GLY A 19 7.66 -15.07 14.41
C GLY A 19 8.56 -14.22 13.53
N SER A 20 8.47 -12.92 13.73
CA SER A 20 9.39 -11.92 13.13
C SER A 20 10.71 -11.86 13.92
N ILE A 21 11.75 -11.34 13.26
CA ILE A 21 13.06 -11.08 13.86
C ILE A 21 13.33 -9.59 13.77
N PHE A 22 13.42 -8.93 14.90
CA PHE A 22 13.76 -7.52 15.03
C PHE A 22 14.98 -7.32 15.91
N LEU A 23 15.72 -6.26 15.63
CA LEU A 23 16.76 -5.79 16.53
C LEU A 23 16.12 -5.32 17.85
N ALA A 24 16.71 -5.70 18.99
CA ALA A 24 16.25 -5.22 20.29
C ALA A 24 16.34 -3.68 20.37
N GLU A 25 15.35 -3.04 20.96
CA GLU A 25 15.24 -1.55 21.02
C GLU A 25 16.52 -0.90 21.59
N ASN A 26 17.11 -1.52 22.62
CA ASN A 26 18.33 -1.01 23.26
C ASN A 26 19.59 -1.12 22.38
N LYS A 27 19.50 -1.78 21.21
CA LYS A 27 20.56 -1.90 20.20
C LYS A 27 20.32 -1.06 18.97
N ALA A 28 19.15 -0.41 18.86
CA ALA A 28 18.81 0.41 17.72
C ALA A 28 19.39 1.83 17.88
N GLY A 29 20.45 2.12 17.13
CA GLY A 29 21.02 3.46 16.98
C GLY A 29 20.36 4.25 15.85
N PRO A 30 20.81 5.48 15.56
CA PRO A 30 20.25 6.31 14.51
C PRO A 30 20.29 5.67 13.11
N VAL A 31 21.33 4.90 12.81
CA VAL A 31 21.49 4.20 11.52
C VAL A 31 20.46 3.07 11.39
N GLU A 32 20.28 2.30 12.45
CA GLU A 32 19.29 1.22 12.50
C GLU A 32 17.87 1.78 12.33
N LEU A 33 17.54 2.86 13.04
CA LEU A 33 16.23 3.51 12.92
C LEU A 33 15.99 4.04 11.51
N ALA A 34 17.01 4.68 10.91
CA ALA A 34 16.93 5.17 9.54
C ALA A 34 16.72 4.02 8.54
N THR A 35 17.46 2.91 8.66
CA THR A 35 17.37 1.76 7.75
C THR A 35 16.09 0.96 7.92
N ILE A 36 15.59 0.81 9.14
CA ILE A 36 14.29 0.18 9.42
C ILE A 36 13.14 0.96 8.76
N SER A 37 13.24 2.29 8.65
CA SER A 37 12.17 3.12 8.09
C SER A 37 11.87 2.82 6.62
N PHE A 38 12.82 2.29 5.87
CA PHE A 38 12.62 1.85 4.48
C PHE A 38 12.72 0.33 4.27
N GLY A 39 12.54 -0.45 5.36
CA GLY A 39 12.34 -1.89 5.26
C GLY A 39 13.61 -2.74 5.34
N GLN A 40 14.67 -2.25 5.98
CA GLN A 40 15.92 -3.00 6.15
C GLN A 40 16.14 -3.42 7.62
N ARG A 41 16.99 -4.44 7.82
CA ARG A 41 17.46 -4.93 9.15
C ARG A 41 16.38 -5.56 10.05
N PHE A 42 15.32 -6.10 9.45
CA PHE A 42 14.37 -6.96 10.16
C PHE A 42 13.81 -8.02 9.22
N GLU A 43 13.30 -9.09 9.78
CA GLU A 43 12.61 -10.14 9.05
C GLU A 43 11.19 -10.28 9.56
N ILE A 44 10.24 -10.37 8.65
CA ILE A 44 8.83 -10.61 8.92
C ILE A 44 8.33 -11.73 8.02
N THR A 45 7.31 -12.43 8.47
CA THR A 45 6.70 -13.47 7.65
C THR A 45 5.85 -12.85 6.54
N PRO A 46 5.68 -13.52 5.40
CA PRO A 46 4.78 -13.07 4.35
C PRO A 46 3.37 -12.75 4.86
N ILE A 47 2.83 -13.58 5.75
CA ILE A 47 1.49 -13.36 6.30
C ILE A 47 1.43 -12.11 7.21
N GLN A 48 2.48 -11.81 7.98
CA GLN A 48 2.55 -10.56 8.73
C GLN A 48 2.54 -9.34 7.81
N LEU A 49 3.31 -9.38 6.72
CA LEU A 49 3.35 -8.28 5.75
C LEU A 49 1.99 -8.08 5.07
N VAL A 50 1.37 -9.14 4.56
CA VAL A 50 0.04 -9.07 3.93
C VAL A 50 -1.00 -8.58 4.93
N THR A 51 -0.99 -9.06 6.17
CA THR A 51 -1.93 -8.61 7.21
C THR A 51 -1.76 -7.13 7.55
N ALA A 52 -0.51 -6.65 7.66
CA ALA A 52 -0.22 -5.24 7.92
C ALA A 52 -0.72 -4.34 6.78
N VAL A 53 -0.48 -4.74 5.52
CA VAL A 53 -0.95 -3.97 4.35
C VAL A 53 -2.46 -4.10 4.15
N SER A 54 -3.06 -5.23 4.49
CA SER A 54 -4.52 -5.36 4.51
C SER A 54 -5.16 -4.36 5.47
N SER A 55 -4.48 -4.01 6.57
CA SER A 55 -4.99 -2.95 7.46
C SER A 55 -4.97 -1.57 6.80
N ILE A 56 -4.00 -1.32 5.91
CA ILE A 56 -3.99 -0.09 5.10
C ILE A 56 -5.13 -0.14 4.08
N ALA A 57 -5.33 -1.27 3.41
CA ALA A 57 -6.34 -1.44 2.37
C ALA A 57 -7.79 -1.32 2.88
N ASN A 58 -8.05 -1.62 4.15
CA ASN A 58 -9.40 -1.66 4.73
C ASN A 58 -9.73 -0.49 5.68
N GLY A 59 -9.08 0.65 5.54
CA GLY A 59 -9.35 1.84 6.34
C GLY A 59 -8.71 1.84 7.73
N GLY A 60 -7.65 1.05 7.93
CA GLY A 60 -6.84 1.06 9.14
C GLY A 60 -7.14 -0.06 10.15
N ASN A 61 -8.00 -1.02 9.83
CA ASN A 61 -8.35 -2.08 10.75
C ASN A 61 -7.40 -3.28 10.63
N LEU A 62 -6.64 -3.58 11.68
CA LEU A 62 -5.83 -4.79 11.75
C LEU A 62 -6.72 -5.98 12.07
N VAL A 63 -6.92 -6.85 11.09
CA VAL A 63 -7.73 -8.07 11.25
C VAL A 63 -6.86 -9.28 11.52
N GLN A 64 -7.37 -10.25 12.28
CA GLN A 64 -6.75 -11.55 12.39
C GLN A 64 -7.02 -12.33 11.10
N PRO A 65 -5.97 -12.74 10.35
CA PRO A 65 -6.17 -13.53 9.14
C PRO A 65 -6.73 -14.90 9.49
N ARG A 66 -7.53 -15.47 8.58
CA ARG A 66 -8.11 -16.81 8.70
C ARG A 66 -8.27 -17.45 7.34
N VAL A 67 -8.20 -18.76 7.30
CA VAL A 67 -8.47 -19.58 6.12
C VAL A 67 -9.85 -20.23 6.24
N VAL A 68 -10.26 -20.59 7.47
CA VAL A 68 -11.57 -21.18 7.71
C VAL A 68 -12.65 -20.12 7.70
N LYS A 69 -13.60 -20.23 6.76
CA LYS A 69 -14.78 -19.36 6.66
C LYS A 69 -15.92 -19.84 7.55
N ALA A 70 -16.17 -21.14 7.56
CA ALA A 70 -17.22 -21.75 8.33
C ALA A 70 -16.94 -23.23 8.60
N ILE A 71 -17.57 -23.77 9.64
CA ILE A 71 -17.60 -25.20 9.97
C ILE A 71 -19.02 -25.68 9.70
N VAL A 72 -19.15 -26.78 8.95
CA VAL A 72 -20.44 -27.40 8.66
C VAL A 72 -20.46 -28.78 9.33
N ASP A 73 -21.46 -28.99 10.18
CA ASP A 73 -21.71 -30.32 10.75
C ASP A 73 -22.21 -31.26 9.64
N SER A 74 -21.54 -32.40 9.50
CA SER A 74 -21.83 -33.35 8.40
C SER A 74 -23.14 -34.14 8.58
N GLU A 75 -23.67 -34.23 9.80
CA GLU A 75 -24.90 -35.00 10.10
C GLU A 75 -26.13 -34.09 10.07
N THR A 76 -26.01 -32.89 10.66
CA THR A 76 -27.14 -31.97 10.80
C THR A 76 -27.22 -30.92 9.68
N GLY A 77 -26.13 -30.68 8.98
CA GLY A 77 -25.98 -29.60 8.01
C GLY A 77 -25.89 -28.21 8.66
N GLU A 78 -25.81 -28.13 9.98
CA GLU A 78 -25.68 -26.86 10.69
C GLU A 78 -24.37 -26.17 10.34
N LYS A 79 -24.44 -24.89 9.96
CA LYS A 79 -23.29 -24.07 9.56
C LYS A 79 -22.96 -23.04 10.63
N THR A 80 -21.79 -23.14 11.22
CA THR A 80 -21.22 -22.12 12.13
C THR A 80 -20.21 -21.28 11.37
N GLU A 81 -20.50 -20.00 11.15
CA GLU A 81 -19.58 -19.07 10.50
C GLU A 81 -18.54 -18.56 11.49
N ILE A 82 -17.29 -18.42 11.01
CA ILE A 82 -16.20 -17.83 11.78
C ILE A 82 -16.21 -16.32 11.52
N GLU A 83 -16.45 -15.54 12.56
CA GLU A 83 -16.50 -14.09 12.47
C GLU A 83 -15.12 -13.47 12.22
N THR A 84 -15.10 -12.32 11.52
CA THR A 84 -13.89 -11.52 11.34
C THR A 84 -13.53 -10.82 12.63
N LYS A 85 -12.32 -11.08 13.13
CA LYS A 85 -11.81 -10.48 14.36
C LYS A 85 -10.91 -9.30 14.07
N ILE A 86 -11.36 -8.10 14.46
CA ILE A 86 -10.53 -6.87 14.42
C ILE A 86 -9.69 -6.84 15.70
N LYS A 87 -8.37 -6.82 15.56
CA LYS A 87 -7.41 -6.74 16.68
C LYS A 87 -7.22 -5.31 17.17
N SER A 88 -7.08 -4.36 16.25
CA SER A 88 -6.85 -2.95 16.56
C SER A 88 -7.05 -2.07 15.31
N GLN A 89 -7.04 -0.75 15.51
CA GLN A 89 -6.92 0.22 14.45
C GLN A 89 -5.47 0.72 14.35
N THR A 90 -4.83 0.55 13.20
CA THR A 90 -3.43 0.90 12.94
C THR A 90 -3.26 2.37 12.61
N ILE A 91 -4.11 2.87 11.71
CA ILE A 91 -4.12 4.24 11.16
C ILE A 91 -5.56 4.71 10.99
N SER A 92 -5.75 6.00 10.78
CA SER A 92 -7.06 6.53 10.41
C SER A 92 -7.44 6.16 8.98
N LYS A 93 -8.74 6.20 8.67
CA LYS A 93 -9.24 5.99 7.31
C LYS A 93 -8.63 6.98 6.31
N GLU A 94 -8.52 8.24 6.70
CA GLU A 94 -7.87 9.27 5.88
C GLU A 94 -6.41 8.94 5.56
N THR A 95 -5.64 8.49 6.57
CA THR A 95 -4.26 8.04 6.36
C THR A 95 -4.19 6.82 5.43
N SER A 96 -5.13 5.88 5.57
CA SER A 96 -5.27 4.73 4.67
C SER A 96 -5.46 5.17 3.21
N GLU A 97 -6.42 6.04 2.95
CA GLU A 97 -6.70 6.59 1.61
C GLU A 97 -5.47 7.30 1.01
N LYS A 98 -4.77 8.08 1.84
CA LYS A 98 -3.53 8.76 1.44
C LYS A 98 -2.44 7.77 1.04
N VAL A 99 -2.22 6.72 1.83
CA VAL A 99 -1.22 5.69 1.53
C VAL A 99 -1.59 4.91 0.27
N LEU A 100 -2.87 4.56 0.08
CA LEU A 100 -3.36 3.88 -1.11
C LEU A 100 -3.11 4.71 -2.38
N SER A 101 -3.36 6.03 -2.34
CA SER A 101 -3.04 6.93 -3.44
C SER A 101 -1.54 6.96 -3.77
N MET A 102 -0.66 6.95 -2.74
CA MET A 102 0.78 6.86 -2.95
C MET A 102 1.18 5.51 -3.57
N MET A 103 0.57 4.40 -3.14
CA MET A 103 0.81 3.07 -3.70
C MET A 103 0.36 2.98 -5.17
N GLU A 104 -0.74 3.64 -5.54
CA GLU A 104 -1.18 3.77 -6.92
C GLU A 104 -0.14 4.49 -7.78
N SER A 105 0.41 5.61 -7.31
CA SER A 105 1.46 6.35 -8.01
C SER A 105 2.71 5.50 -8.29
N VAL A 106 3.06 4.57 -7.38
CA VAL A 106 4.18 3.64 -7.59
C VAL A 106 3.94 2.70 -8.78
N VAL A 107 2.69 2.26 -8.99
CA VAL A 107 2.32 1.40 -10.13
C VAL A 107 2.05 2.24 -11.37
N ALA A 108 1.45 3.42 -11.21
CA ALA A 108 1.16 4.30 -12.34
C ALA A 108 2.45 4.81 -13.02
N GLU A 109 3.45 5.24 -12.26
CA GLU A 109 4.61 5.96 -12.80
C GLU A 109 5.96 5.51 -12.20
N GLY A 110 5.92 4.77 -11.09
CA GLY A 110 7.11 4.41 -10.33
C GLY A 110 7.69 3.04 -10.66
N THR A 111 8.38 2.47 -9.67
CA THR A 111 9.08 1.19 -9.76
C THR A 111 8.15 -0.01 -9.96
N GLY A 112 6.86 0.14 -9.68
CA GLY A 112 5.82 -0.89 -9.82
C GLY A 112 5.12 -0.92 -11.19
N LYS A 113 5.50 -0.08 -12.15
CA LYS A 113 4.80 0.09 -13.43
C LYS A 113 4.52 -1.19 -14.22
N ASN A 114 5.36 -2.21 -14.05
CA ASN A 114 5.20 -3.50 -14.71
C ASN A 114 4.08 -4.36 -14.09
N ALA A 115 3.44 -3.91 -13.01
CA ALA A 115 2.25 -4.53 -12.43
C ALA A 115 0.93 -3.92 -12.92
N LYS A 116 0.96 -2.98 -13.87
CA LYS A 116 -0.26 -2.39 -14.45
C LYS A 116 -1.11 -3.47 -15.13
N VAL A 117 -2.42 -3.37 -14.94
CA VAL A 117 -3.42 -4.18 -15.66
C VAL A 117 -4.46 -3.22 -16.22
N ALA A 118 -4.71 -3.32 -17.52
CA ALA A 118 -5.72 -2.48 -18.19
C ALA A 118 -7.10 -2.64 -17.55
N GLY A 119 -7.79 -1.54 -17.34
CA GLY A 119 -9.12 -1.52 -16.74
C GLY A 119 -9.15 -1.61 -15.21
N TYR A 120 -8.00 -1.71 -14.52
CA TYR A 120 -7.95 -1.76 -13.06
C TYR A 120 -6.96 -0.77 -12.48
N ARG A 121 -7.36 -0.11 -11.41
CA ARG A 121 -6.47 0.75 -10.63
C ARG A 121 -5.76 -0.09 -9.57
N ILE A 122 -4.45 -0.24 -9.75
CA ILE A 122 -3.60 -1.07 -8.90
C ILE A 122 -2.61 -0.19 -8.17
N GLY A 123 -2.50 -0.36 -6.86
CA GLY A 123 -1.43 0.21 -6.06
C GLY A 123 -0.43 -0.85 -5.63
N GLY A 124 0.80 -0.45 -5.33
CA GLY A 124 1.78 -1.41 -4.85
C GLY A 124 3.09 -0.80 -4.38
N LYS A 125 3.98 -1.67 -3.95
CA LYS A 125 5.35 -1.33 -3.58
C LYS A 125 6.29 -2.47 -3.93
N THR A 126 7.39 -2.15 -4.58
CA THR A 126 8.48 -3.10 -4.86
C THR A 126 9.45 -3.16 -3.70
N GLY A 127 10.01 -4.33 -3.44
CA GLY A 127 11.08 -4.54 -2.48
C GLY A 127 12.26 -5.24 -3.16
N THR A 128 13.47 -4.89 -2.73
CA THR A 128 14.70 -5.58 -3.09
C THR A 128 15.63 -5.49 -1.90
N SER A 129 15.95 -6.61 -1.30
CA SER A 129 16.83 -6.73 -0.15
C SER A 129 17.92 -7.73 -0.43
N GLU A 130 19.15 -7.48 0.01
CA GLU A 130 20.16 -8.52 0.03
C GLU A 130 19.75 -9.62 1.01
N ASP A 131 20.04 -10.86 0.65
CA ASP A 131 19.98 -11.99 1.58
C ASP A 131 21.12 -11.83 2.59
N GLY A 132 20.85 -11.31 3.76
CA GLY A 132 21.82 -10.90 4.77
C GLY A 132 22.94 -11.91 5.14
N VAL A 133 22.89 -13.11 4.60
CA VAL A 133 23.87 -14.18 4.81
C VAL A 133 24.82 -14.35 3.62
N ASN A 134 24.33 -14.11 2.40
CA ASN A 134 25.11 -14.34 1.18
C ASN A 134 25.20 -13.07 0.34
N THR A 135 26.40 -12.61 0.06
CA THR A 135 26.66 -11.51 -0.88
C THR A 135 26.19 -11.91 -2.29
N ASN A 136 25.58 -10.97 -3.00
CA ASN A 136 25.03 -11.13 -4.35
C ASN A 136 23.76 -12.02 -4.46
N LYS A 137 23.10 -12.35 -3.34
CA LYS A 137 21.78 -12.96 -3.35
C LYS A 137 20.74 -11.96 -2.85
N TYR A 138 19.56 -12.00 -3.46
CA TYR A 138 18.52 -11.02 -3.20
C TYR A 138 17.18 -11.68 -2.90
N VAL A 139 16.44 -11.10 -1.98
CA VAL A 139 15.01 -11.35 -1.81
C VAL A 139 14.28 -10.19 -2.46
N THR A 140 13.48 -10.51 -3.45
CA THR A 140 12.83 -9.55 -4.31
C THR A 140 11.33 -9.69 -4.19
N SER A 141 10.61 -8.60 -4.06
CA SER A 141 9.17 -8.65 -3.85
C SER A 141 8.40 -7.55 -4.58
N PHE A 142 7.13 -7.85 -4.81
CA PHE A 142 6.09 -6.89 -5.15
C PHE A 142 4.88 -7.16 -4.26
N LEU A 143 4.45 -6.14 -3.56
CA LEU A 143 3.21 -6.13 -2.80
C LEU A 143 2.23 -5.22 -3.52
N GLY A 144 1.05 -5.75 -3.83
CA GLY A 144 0.02 -5.03 -4.57
C GLY A 144 -1.32 -5.03 -3.84
N VAL A 145 -2.12 -4.01 -4.12
CA VAL A 145 -3.51 -3.84 -3.64
C VAL A 145 -4.37 -3.49 -4.85
N ALA A 146 -5.51 -4.15 -4.99
CA ALA A 146 -6.44 -3.89 -6.09
C ALA A 146 -7.90 -4.25 -5.72
N PRO A 147 -8.89 -3.53 -6.31
CA PRO A 147 -8.74 -2.19 -6.90
C PRO A 147 -8.45 -1.14 -5.82
N ILE A 148 -7.91 0.02 -6.19
CA ILE A 148 -7.54 1.05 -5.18
C ILE A 148 -8.75 1.75 -4.60
N GLU A 149 -9.81 1.96 -5.38
CA GLU A 149 -11.06 2.62 -4.98
C GLU A 149 -11.88 1.81 -3.97
N ASP A 150 -11.83 0.48 -4.04
CA ASP A 150 -12.51 -0.45 -3.12
C ASP A 150 -11.70 -1.74 -2.99
N PRO A 151 -10.64 -1.77 -2.19
CA PRO A 151 -9.69 -2.86 -2.14
C PRO A 151 -10.31 -4.21 -1.79
N GLN A 152 -10.18 -5.18 -2.70
CA GLN A 152 -10.66 -6.55 -2.56
C GLN A 152 -9.51 -7.53 -2.33
N VAL A 153 -8.32 -7.21 -2.85
CA VAL A 153 -7.16 -8.11 -2.85
C VAL A 153 -5.90 -7.39 -2.39
N VAL A 154 -5.17 -8.02 -1.49
CA VAL A 154 -3.77 -7.71 -1.21
C VAL A 154 -2.93 -8.91 -1.67
N LEU A 155 -1.98 -8.67 -2.56
CA LEU A 155 -1.12 -9.67 -3.16
C LEU A 155 0.34 -9.44 -2.75
N LEU A 156 1.03 -10.49 -2.37
CA LEU A 156 2.48 -10.48 -2.19
C LEU A 156 3.14 -11.53 -3.08
N VAL A 157 4.00 -11.08 -3.99
CA VAL A 157 4.92 -11.94 -4.74
C VAL A 157 6.31 -11.78 -4.13
N THR A 158 6.93 -12.89 -3.77
CA THR A 158 8.31 -12.91 -3.25
C THR A 158 9.13 -13.93 -4.02
N LEU A 159 10.28 -13.51 -4.54
CA LEU A 159 11.22 -14.34 -5.27
C LEU A 159 12.55 -14.36 -4.50
N TYR A 160 13.03 -15.56 -4.23
CA TYR A 160 14.30 -15.78 -3.56
C TYR A 160 15.38 -16.04 -4.58
N ASN A 161 16.41 -15.21 -4.60
CA ASN A 161 17.56 -15.30 -5.48
C ASN A 161 17.18 -15.48 -6.97
N PRO A 162 16.41 -14.53 -7.56
CA PRO A 162 16.02 -14.62 -8.96
C PRO A 162 17.27 -14.57 -9.85
N THR A 163 17.35 -15.48 -10.83
CA THR A 163 18.50 -15.65 -11.75
C THR A 163 18.14 -15.43 -13.22
N GLY A 164 16.89 -15.07 -13.53
CA GLY A 164 16.39 -14.87 -14.90
C GLY A 164 16.78 -13.53 -15.51
N GLU A 165 16.38 -13.35 -16.76
CA GLU A 165 16.43 -12.04 -17.44
C GLU A 165 15.61 -11.03 -16.65
N GLY A 166 16.11 -9.79 -16.51
CA GLY A 166 15.48 -8.76 -15.66
C GLY A 166 16.19 -8.54 -14.32
N GLY A 167 17.19 -9.37 -14.00
CA GLY A 167 18.05 -9.21 -12.82
C GLY A 167 17.33 -9.53 -11.51
N HIS A 168 17.62 -8.73 -10.47
CA HIS A 168 17.12 -8.94 -9.11
C HIS A 168 16.22 -7.82 -8.60
N GLN A 169 15.87 -6.85 -9.45
CA GLN A 169 15.04 -5.71 -9.05
C GLN A 169 13.56 -6.09 -8.97
N GLY A 170 12.88 -5.79 -7.84
CA GLY A 170 11.48 -6.11 -7.63
C GLY A 170 10.53 -5.61 -8.72
N GLY A 171 10.81 -4.42 -9.26
CA GLY A 171 10.05 -3.84 -10.37
C GLY A 171 10.24 -4.57 -11.71
N GLY A 172 11.39 -5.24 -11.89
CA GLY A 172 11.72 -5.99 -13.12
C GLY A 172 11.19 -7.42 -13.11
N VAL A 173 11.19 -8.09 -11.95
CA VAL A 173 10.91 -9.54 -11.90
C VAL A 173 9.69 -9.92 -11.07
N ALA A 174 9.39 -9.21 -9.97
CA ALA A 174 8.24 -9.51 -9.12
C ALA A 174 6.97 -8.75 -9.53
N ALA A 175 7.10 -7.48 -9.93
CA ALA A 175 5.95 -6.67 -10.35
C ALA A 175 5.22 -7.23 -11.59
N PRO A 176 5.91 -7.71 -12.65
CA PRO A 176 5.23 -8.36 -13.79
C PRO A 176 4.39 -9.57 -13.39
N VAL A 177 4.91 -10.40 -12.48
CA VAL A 177 4.18 -11.57 -11.95
C VAL A 177 2.94 -11.10 -11.16
N GLY A 178 3.09 -10.05 -10.34
CA GLY A 178 1.96 -9.46 -9.62
C GLY A 178 0.87 -8.93 -10.57
N GLY A 179 1.27 -8.26 -11.66
CA GLY A 179 0.35 -7.81 -12.70
C GLY A 179 -0.39 -8.97 -13.37
N GLN A 180 0.33 -10.04 -13.71
CA GLN A 180 -0.29 -11.23 -14.29
C GLN A 180 -1.31 -11.87 -13.34
N VAL A 181 -0.97 -12.03 -12.06
CA VAL A 181 -1.91 -12.58 -11.06
C VAL A 181 -3.14 -11.68 -10.94
N PHE A 182 -2.98 -10.35 -10.88
CA PHE A 182 -4.13 -9.44 -10.85
C PHE A 182 -5.00 -9.54 -12.11
N SER A 183 -4.40 -9.70 -13.29
CA SER A 183 -5.16 -9.84 -14.54
C SER A 183 -6.05 -11.07 -14.60
N GLU A 184 -5.72 -12.10 -13.83
CA GLU A 184 -6.50 -13.33 -13.72
C GLU A 184 -7.49 -13.30 -12.55
N ILE A 185 -7.06 -12.80 -11.37
CA ILE A 185 -7.84 -12.89 -10.14
C ILE A 185 -8.95 -11.84 -10.06
N LEU A 186 -8.74 -10.62 -10.59
CA LEU A 186 -9.74 -9.56 -10.50
C LEU A 186 -11.00 -9.88 -11.32
N PRO A 187 -10.92 -10.39 -12.56
CA PRO A 187 -12.10 -10.88 -13.27
C PRO A 187 -12.76 -12.07 -12.58
N TYR A 188 -11.97 -13.00 -12.03
CA TYR A 188 -12.51 -14.14 -11.28
C TYR A 188 -13.31 -13.73 -10.05
N LEU A 189 -12.91 -12.66 -9.38
CA LEU A 189 -13.62 -12.08 -8.24
C LEU A 189 -14.75 -11.14 -8.66
N GLU A 190 -15.07 -11.08 -9.96
CA GLU A 190 -16.11 -10.20 -10.51
C GLU A 190 -15.89 -8.71 -10.18
N VAL A 191 -14.63 -8.33 -9.96
CA VAL A 191 -14.27 -6.90 -9.81
C VAL A 191 -14.53 -6.21 -11.12
N SER A 192 -15.42 -5.22 -11.12
CA SER A 192 -15.75 -4.45 -12.31
C SER A 192 -14.51 -3.78 -12.86
N GLN A 193 -14.23 -3.99 -14.14
CA GLN A 193 -13.33 -3.11 -14.86
C GLN A 193 -13.97 -1.73 -14.89
N GLY A 194 -13.22 -0.70 -14.49
CA GLY A 194 -13.59 0.66 -14.82
C GLY A 194 -13.79 0.72 -16.34
N ASN A 195 -14.79 1.47 -16.80
CA ASN A 195 -15.01 1.62 -18.24
C ASN A 195 -13.67 1.94 -18.89
N GLN A 196 -13.22 1.13 -19.85
CA GLN A 196 -11.98 1.41 -20.58
C GLN A 196 -12.02 2.81 -21.19
N ASP A 197 -13.20 3.30 -21.56
CA ASP A 197 -13.43 4.65 -22.04
C ASP A 197 -13.29 5.71 -20.92
N GLU A 198 -13.56 5.38 -19.65
CA GLU A 198 -13.31 6.28 -18.52
C GLU A 198 -11.85 6.26 -18.06
N VAL A 199 -11.14 5.14 -18.19
CA VAL A 199 -9.70 5.06 -17.88
C VAL A 199 -8.86 5.74 -18.98
N GLU A 200 -9.29 5.72 -20.24
CA GLU A 200 -8.67 6.52 -21.32
C GLU A 200 -9.11 7.99 -21.31
N GLN A 201 -10.25 8.32 -20.69
CA GLN A 201 -10.81 9.68 -20.63
C GLN A 201 -10.73 10.34 -19.25
N VAL A 202 -10.20 9.69 -18.22
CA VAL A 202 -9.85 10.42 -17.00
C VAL A 202 -8.70 11.34 -17.37
N GLU A 203 -9.07 12.59 -17.66
CA GLU A 203 -8.14 13.66 -17.95
C GLU A 203 -7.07 13.67 -16.88
N GLN A 204 -5.87 13.25 -17.27
CA GLN A 204 -4.72 13.31 -16.38
C GLN A 204 -4.19 14.73 -16.35
N VAL A 205 -3.98 15.23 -15.16
CA VAL A 205 -3.40 16.55 -14.93
C VAL A 205 -2.12 16.39 -14.12
N GLN A 206 -1.17 17.28 -14.35
CA GLN A 206 0.05 17.27 -13.55
C GLN A 206 -0.22 17.92 -12.20
N ALA A 207 0.27 17.32 -11.13
CA ALA A 207 0.24 17.94 -9.81
C ALA A 207 1.00 19.27 -9.84
N PRO A 208 0.36 20.39 -9.49
CA PRO A 208 1.03 21.69 -9.44
C PRO A 208 2.00 21.74 -8.28
N ASN A 209 3.00 22.60 -8.35
CA ASN A 209 3.82 22.94 -7.19
C ASN A 209 3.03 23.90 -6.29
N VAL A 210 2.82 23.49 -5.03
CA VAL A 210 2.19 24.34 -4.01
C VAL A 210 3.05 24.53 -2.76
N GLU A 211 4.26 23.94 -2.73
CA GLU A 211 5.20 24.17 -1.64
C GLU A 211 5.66 25.64 -1.60
N GLY A 212 5.71 26.21 -0.41
CA GLY A 212 6.05 27.62 -0.20
C GLY A 212 4.91 28.63 -0.43
N MET A 213 3.71 28.16 -0.83
CA MET A 213 2.51 28.99 -1.01
C MET A 213 1.66 29.02 0.26
N SER A 214 0.84 30.05 0.42
CA SER A 214 -0.21 30.02 1.42
C SER A 214 -1.24 28.93 1.09
N ILE A 215 -1.88 28.37 2.11
CA ILE A 215 -2.93 27.33 1.91
C ILE A 215 -4.01 27.86 0.97
N LYS A 216 -4.40 29.10 1.09
CA LYS A 216 -5.42 29.74 0.24
C LYS A 216 -4.99 29.80 -1.24
N GLU A 217 -3.72 30.11 -1.52
CA GLU A 217 -3.18 30.12 -2.89
C GLU A 217 -3.07 28.68 -3.41
N ALA A 218 -2.62 27.74 -2.59
CA ALA A 218 -2.53 26.32 -2.92
C ALA A 218 -3.91 25.75 -3.29
N GLU A 219 -4.95 26.01 -2.49
CA GLU A 219 -6.34 25.60 -2.78
C GLU A 219 -6.82 26.11 -4.14
N LYS A 220 -6.50 27.37 -4.48
CA LYS A 220 -6.88 27.96 -5.75
C LYS A 220 -6.20 27.27 -6.93
N ILE A 221 -4.87 27.09 -6.87
CA ILE A 221 -4.08 26.47 -7.95
C ILE A 221 -4.48 25.01 -8.14
N VAL A 222 -4.62 24.26 -7.06
CA VAL A 222 -5.04 22.85 -7.11
C VAL A 222 -6.43 22.71 -7.74
N LYS A 223 -7.35 23.59 -7.40
CA LYS A 223 -8.70 23.60 -7.95
C LYS A 223 -8.73 24.02 -9.45
N GLU A 224 -7.88 24.95 -9.87
CA GLU A 224 -7.79 25.41 -11.27
C GLU A 224 -7.36 24.27 -12.21
N VAL A 225 -6.53 23.33 -11.74
CA VAL A 225 -6.14 22.14 -12.50
C VAL A 225 -7.10 20.96 -12.32
N GLY A 226 -8.22 21.16 -11.62
CA GLY A 226 -9.24 20.14 -11.43
C GLY A 226 -8.89 19.07 -10.38
N LEU A 227 -8.04 19.42 -9.43
CA LEU A 227 -7.64 18.58 -8.28
C LEU A 227 -8.28 19.07 -6.98
N GLU A 228 -8.22 18.27 -5.93
CA GLU A 228 -8.65 18.63 -4.60
C GLU A 228 -7.44 18.74 -3.66
N ILE A 229 -7.49 19.66 -2.69
CA ILE A 229 -6.47 19.74 -1.63
C ILE A 229 -6.96 19.03 -0.38
N SER A 230 -6.06 18.34 0.31
CA SER A 230 -6.31 17.73 1.61
C SER A 230 -5.31 18.26 2.63
N LEU A 231 -5.82 18.95 3.63
CA LEU A 231 -5.02 19.54 4.69
C LEU A 231 -4.82 18.52 5.82
N GLN A 232 -3.58 18.35 6.28
CA GLN A 232 -3.28 17.48 7.41
C GLN A 232 -3.54 18.25 8.73
N ASN A 233 -4.39 17.69 9.60
CA ASN A 233 -4.75 18.30 10.88
C ASN A 233 -5.51 19.66 10.77
N GLU A 234 -6.42 19.78 9.81
CA GLU A 234 -7.25 20.99 9.66
C GLU A 234 -7.98 21.30 10.99
N SER A 235 -7.76 22.50 11.53
CA SER A 235 -8.47 23.03 12.69
C SER A 235 -9.42 24.16 12.24
N GLU A 236 -10.52 24.36 12.96
CA GLU A 236 -11.46 25.45 12.66
C GLU A 236 -10.83 26.85 12.74
N GLU A 237 -9.67 26.99 13.43
CA GLU A 237 -8.94 28.26 13.60
C GLU A 237 -7.76 28.44 12.61
N LEU A 238 -7.64 27.59 11.58
CA LEU A 238 -6.51 27.63 10.65
C LEU A 238 -6.52 28.92 9.78
N ASP A 239 -5.48 29.74 9.94
CA ASP A 239 -5.25 30.93 9.10
C ASP A 239 -4.71 30.55 7.73
N LYS A 240 -5.61 30.25 6.78
CA LYS A 240 -5.26 29.82 5.40
C LYS A 240 -4.52 30.90 4.59
N GLU A 241 -4.55 32.17 5.00
CA GLU A 241 -3.84 33.26 4.29
C GLU A 241 -2.37 33.33 4.68
N ASN A 242 -2.03 33.06 5.94
CA ASN A 242 -0.66 33.20 6.45
C ASN A 242 0.04 31.86 6.70
N THR A 243 -0.69 30.75 6.70
CA THR A 243 -0.10 29.41 6.87
C THR A 243 0.48 28.91 5.54
N ILE A 244 1.75 28.54 5.56
CA ILE A 244 2.51 28.15 4.36
C ILE A 244 2.61 26.63 4.25
N VAL A 245 2.38 26.12 3.03
CA VAL A 245 2.60 24.70 2.69
C VAL A 245 4.09 24.37 2.76
N THR A 246 4.48 23.43 3.58
CA THR A 246 5.87 22.99 3.77
C THR A 246 6.22 21.77 2.92
N SER A 247 5.26 20.93 2.61
CA SER A 247 5.44 19.78 1.71
C SER A 247 4.14 19.33 1.07
N GLN A 248 4.23 18.70 -0.07
CA GLN A 248 3.09 18.14 -0.80
C GLN A 248 3.29 16.68 -1.24
N SER A 249 2.19 15.95 -1.41
CA SER A 249 2.16 14.63 -2.03
C SER A 249 0.86 14.46 -2.83
N PRO A 250 0.92 14.06 -4.12
CA PRO A 250 2.13 13.80 -4.92
C PRO A 250 2.97 15.06 -5.15
N ARG A 251 4.24 14.85 -5.56
CA ARG A 251 5.17 15.95 -5.89
C ARG A 251 4.73 16.64 -7.18
N GLU A 252 5.24 17.87 -7.37
CA GLU A 252 5.12 18.61 -8.63
C GLU A 252 5.45 17.74 -9.85
N GLY A 253 4.66 17.89 -10.92
CA GLY A 253 4.84 17.21 -12.21
C GLY A 253 4.41 15.74 -12.24
N VAL A 254 3.99 15.16 -11.12
CA VAL A 254 3.41 13.80 -11.12
C VAL A 254 2.05 13.84 -11.78
N SER A 255 1.84 12.97 -12.78
CA SER A 255 0.55 12.84 -13.46
C SER A 255 -0.45 12.14 -12.56
N VAL A 256 -1.58 12.76 -12.30
CA VAL A 256 -2.66 12.25 -11.45
C VAL A 256 -4.00 12.42 -12.17
N ASN A 257 -4.96 11.61 -11.81
CA ASN A 257 -6.30 11.73 -12.37
C ASN A 257 -6.96 13.02 -11.88
N LYS A 258 -7.65 13.73 -12.75
CA LYS A 258 -8.50 14.86 -12.37
C LYS A 258 -9.48 14.47 -11.25
N GLY A 259 -9.62 15.32 -10.25
CA GLY A 259 -10.36 14.98 -9.02
C GLY A 259 -9.53 14.29 -7.93
N SER A 260 -8.28 13.93 -8.20
CA SER A 260 -7.39 13.39 -7.17
C SER A 260 -7.03 14.42 -6.10
N LYS A 261 -6.67 13.96 -4.91
CA LYS A 261 -6.27 14.82 -3.79
C LYS A 261 -4.77 15.09 -3.77
N ILE A 262 -4.40 16.35 -3.59
CA ILE A 262 -3.06 16.79 -3.20
C ILE A 262 -3.05 16.94 -1.69
N PHE A 263 -2.27 16.11 -1.01
CA PHE A 263 -2.09 16.18 0.43
C PHE A 263 -0.98 17.15 0.77
N VAL A 264 -1.24 18.11 1.65
CA VAL A 264 -0.25 19.11 2.04
C VAL A 264 -0.02 19.12 3.55
N GLN A 265 1.23 19.39 3.92
CA GLN A 265 1.64 19.70 5.29
C GLN A 265 1.95 21.19 5.38
N TYR A 266 1.76 21.79 6.55
CA TYR A 266 1.94 23.21 6.82
C TYR A 266 2.43 23.46 8.24
#